data_f2eaafe9b3877d70067a0d935b6e8397
#
_entry.id   f2eaafe9b3877d70067a0d935b6e8397
#
_cell.length_a   1.000
_cell.length_b   1.000
_cell.length_c   1.000
_cell.angle_alpha   90.00
_cell.angle_beta   90.00
_cell.angle_gamma   90.00
#
_symmetry.space_group_name_H-M   'P 1'
#
loop_
_entity.id
_entity.type
_entity.pdbx_description
1 polymer ?
#
loop_
_entity_poly.entity_id
_entity_poly.type
_entity_poly.pdbx_seq_one_letter_code
_entity_poly.pdbx_strand_id
1 'polypeptide(L)'
;MPKTGGQLIAEILDRNHVKNIFCVPGESYLGALDALFDKKKSIKVINARHEAGAANMAESYGKLTGDPGVALVTRGPGACHASVGVHIAYQDSTPMVLIVGDLSLIHI
;
A
#
# COMPACT_ATOMS: atom_id res chain seq x y z
N MET A 1 -16.95 12.35 15.47
CA MET A 1 -15.69 11.82 16.08
C MET A 1 -14.54 12.09 15.14
N PRO A 2 -13.45 12.68 15.62
CA PRO A 2 -12.26 12.85 14.80
C PRO A 2 -11.67 11.48 14.45
N LYS A 3 -11.18 11.37 13.22
CA LYS A 3 -10.55 10.16 12.70
C LYS A 3 -9.04 10.31 12.69
N THR A 4 -8.32 9.22 12.90
CA THR A 4 -6.87 9.19 12.71
C THR A 4 -6.52 9.17 11.22
N GLY A 5 -5.28 9.51 10.87
CA GLY A 5 -4.80 9.41 9.50
C GLY A 5 -4.93 8.00 8.94
N GLY A 6 -4.61 6.98 9.75
CA GLY A 6 -4.78 5.59 9.34
C GLY A 6 -6.23 5.22 9.02
N GLN A 7 -7.16 5.70 9.84
CA GLN A 7 -8.59 5.49 9.57
C GLN A 7 -9.05 6.18 8.30
N LEU A 8 -8.54 7.38 8.02
CA LEU A 8 -8.86 8.09 6.78
C LEU A 8 -8.31 7.35 5.55
N ILE A 9 -7.09 6.85 5.63
CA ILE A 9 -6.50 6.06 4.54
C ILE A 9 -7.36 4.82 4.27
N ALA A 10 -7.69 4.05 5.30
CA ALA A 10 -8.50 2.84 5.16
C ALA A 10 -9.89 3.16 4.58
N GLU A 11 -10.51 4.24 5.03
CA GLU A 11 -11.83 4.65 4.54
C GLU A 11 -11.78 5.09 3.07
N ILE A 12 -10.76 5.85 2.67
CA ILE A 12 -10.60 6.29 1.28
C ILE A 12 -10.40 5.08 0.36
N LEU A 13 -9.57 4.13 0.76
CA LEU A 13 -9.34 2.91 0.00
C LEU A 13 -10.64 2.10 -0.14
N ASP A 14 -11.39 1.95 0.94
CA ASP A 14 -12.66 1.23 0.93
C ASP A 14 -13.70 1.93 0.03
N ARG A 15 -13.82 3.25 0.12
CA ARG A 15 -14.73 4.03 -0.73
C ARG A 15 -14.38 3.97 -2.21
N ASN A 16 -13.10 3.79 -2.53
CA ASN A 16 -12.65 3.62 -3.91
C ASN A 16 -12.64 2.16 -4.36
N HIS A 17 -13.30 1.29 -3.62
CA HIS A 17 -13.48 -0.13 -3.96
C HIS A 17 -12.19 -0.91 -4.07
N VAL A 18 -11.14 -0.50 -3.34
CA VAL A 18 -9.90 -1.26 -3.23
C VAL A 18 -10.19 -2.53 -2.43
N LYS A 19 -9.97 -3.69 -3.02
CA LYS A 19 -10.26 -4.99 -2.39
C LYS A 19 -9.04 -5.69 -1.87
N ASN A 20 -7.88 -5.40 -2.43
CA ASN A 20 -6.61 -6.03 -2.07
C ASN A 20 -5.53 -4.98 -1.89
N ILE A 21 -4.75 -5.12 -0.83
CA ILE A 21 -3.55 -4.32 -0.59
C ILE A 21 -2.40 -5.28 -0.39
N PHE A 22 -1.30 -5.05 -1.10
CA PHE A 22 -0.10 -5.86 -1.01
C PHE A 22 0.90 -5.12 -0.14
N CYS A 23 1.41 -5.77 0.92
CA CYS A 23 2.29 -5.07 1.84
C CYS A 23 3.38 -5.97 2.42
N VAL A 24 4.42 -5.31 2.92
CA VAL A 24 5.32 -5.89 3.92
C VAL A 24 5.08 -5.09 5.19
N PRO A 25 4.55 -5.71 6.27
CA PRO A 25 4.20 -4.99 7.48
C PRO A 25 5.38 -4.22 8.06
N GLY A 26 5.14 -3.00 8.50
CA GLY A 26 6.17 -2.14 9.09
C GLY A 26 5.61 -1.20 10.14
N GLU A 27 6.46 -0.80 11.07
CA GLU A 27 6.05 0.04 12.20
C GLU A 27 5.64 1.46 11.81
N SER A 28 6.11 1.96 10.68
CA SER A 28 5.83 3.34 10.26
C SER A 28 4.38 3.58 9.81
N TYR A 29 3.58 2.52 9.72
CA TYR A 29 2.16 2.63 9.35
C TYR A 29 1.25 1.69 10.16
N LEU A 30 1.58 1.46 11.43
CA LEU A 30 0.76 0.62 12.31
C LEU A 30 -0.69 1.13 12.42
N GLY A 31 -0.87 2.45 12.47
CA GLY A 31 -2.20 3.04 12.51
C GLY A 31 -3.04 2.70 11.27
N ALA A 32 -2.41 2.66 10.10
CA ALA A 32 -3.08 2.25 8.87
C ALA A 32 -3.40 0.76 8.88
N LEU A 33 -2.48 -0.09 9.35
CA LEU A 33 -2.72 -1.54 9.46
C LEU A 33 -3.85 -1.85 10.44
N ASP A 34 -3.89 -1.17 11.57
CA ASP A 34 -4.95 -1.33 12.56
C ASP A 34 -6.32 -0.95 11.97
N ALA A 35 -6.39 0.18 11.27
CA ALA A 35 -7.61 0.60 10.61
C ALA A 35 -8.04 -0.34 9.48
N LEU A 36 -7.08 -0.89 8.74
CA LEU A 36 -7.37 -1.89 7.70
C LEU A 36 -7.88 -3.20 8.29
N PHE A 37 -7.45 -3.56 9.51
CA PHE A 37 -7.99 -4.73 10.20
C PHE A 37 -9.50 -4.58 10.44
N ASP A 38 -9.96 -3.39 10.77
CA ASP A 38 -11.40 -3.11 10.94
C ASP A 38 -12.17 -3.21 9.61
N LYS A 39 -11.48 -3.12 8.48
CA LYS A 39 -12.05 -3.25 7.12
C LYS A 39 -11.83 -4.63 6.50
N LYS A 40 -11.43 -5.62 7.27
CA LYS A 40 -11.04 -6.96 6.77
C LYS A 40 -12.14 -7.71 5.99
N LYS A 41 -13.40 -7.30 6.15
CA LYS A 41 -14.51 -7.89 5.38
C LYS A 41 -14.57 -7.35 3.94
N SER A 42 -14.06 -6.16 3.69
CA SER A 42 -14.08 -5.51 2.39
C SER A 42 -12.70 -5.40 1.74
N ILE A 43 -11.64 -5.27 2.55
CA ILE A 43 -10.27 -5.13 2.07
C ILE A 43 -9.41 -6.28 2.62
N LYS A 44 -8.78 -7.01 1.72
CA LYS A 44 -7.84 -8.07 2.07
C LYS A 44 -6.42 -7.51 2.02
N VAL A 45 -5.69 -7.64 3.13
CA VAL A 45 -4.26 -7.30 3.20
C VAL A 45 -3.46 -8.55 2.93
N ILE A 46 -2.67 -8.54 1.87
CA ILE A 46 -1.84 -9.66 1.43
C ILE A 46 -0.39 -9.34 1.76
N ASN A 47 0.19 -10.12 2.64
CA ASN A 47 1.56 -9.92 3.11
C ASN A 47 2.55 -10.60 2.17
N ALA A 48 3.58 -9.85 1.79
CA ALA A 48 4.75 -10.35 1.09
C ALA A 48 5.94 -10.41 2.06
N ARG A 49 6.96 -11.15 1.67
CA ARG A 49 8.20 -11.23 2.45
C ARG A 49 9.26 -10.22 2.03
N HIS A 50 9.04 -9.58 0.90
CA HIS A 50 9.93 -8.57 0.36
C HIS A 50 9.12 -7.52 -0.40
N GLU A 51 9.50 -6.26 -0.30
CA GLU A 51 8.74 -5.14 -0.87
C GLU A 51 8.71 -5.17 -2.40
N ALA A 52 9.75 -5.71 -3.05
CA ALA A 52 9.72 -5.95 -4.49
C ALA A 52 8.58 -6.89 -4.87
N GLY A 53 8.36 -7.93 -4.06
CA GLY A 53 7.24 -8.85 -4.25
C GLY A 53 5.89 -8.14 -4.10
N ALA A 54 5.72 -7.34 -3.04
CA ALA A 54 4.49 -6.59 -2.82
C ALA A 54 4.22 -5.61 -3.98
N ALA A 55 5.23 -4.86 -4.40
CA ALA A 55 5.11 -3.90 -5.50
C ALA A 55 4.81 -4.60 -6.84
N ASN A 56 5.46 -5.74 -7.10
CA ASN A 56 5.20 -6.51 -8.32
C ASN A 56 3.80 -7.12 -8.33
N MET A 57 3.29 -7.56 -7.18
CA MET A 57 1.91 -8.03 -7.08
C MET A 57 0.91 -6.91 -7.35
N ALA A 58 1.16 -5.71 -6.80
CA ALA A 58 0.32 -4.55 -7.06
C ALA A 58 0.36 -4.14 -8.53
N GLU A 59 1.52 -4.14 -9.15
CA GLU A 59 1.67 -3.85 -10.59
C GLU A 59 0.91 -4.87 -11.43
N SER A 60 1.09 -6.15 -11.15
CA SER A 60 0.40 -7.23 -11.87
C SER A 60 -1.12 -7.13 -11.71
N TYR A 61 -1.58 -6.78 -10.50
CA TYR A 61 -3.01 -6.55 -10.26
C TYR A 61 -3.56 -5.42 -11.13
N GLY A 62 -2.85 -4.30 -11.19
CA GLY A 62 -3.25 -3.17 -12.04
C GLY A 62 -3.27 -3.55 -13.52
N LYS A 63 -2.28 -4.31 -13.96
CA LYS A 63 -2.18 -4.78 -15.35
C LYS A 63 -3.32 -5.72 -15.73
N LEU A 64 -3.70 -6.61 -14.84
CA LEU A 64 -4.74 -7.61 -15.10
C LEU A 64 -6.15 -7.04 -14.99
N THR A 65 -6.39 -6.13 -14.05
CA THR A 65 -7.75 -5.64 -13.75
C THR A 65 -8.06 -4.29 -14.38
N GLY A 66 -7.05 -3.48 -14.67
CA GLY A 66 -7.23 -2.08 -15.05
C GLY A 66 -7.51 -1.16 -13.88
N ASP A 67 -7.70 -1.70 -12.67
CA ASP A 67 -7.87 -0.92 -11.44
C ASP A 67 -6.52 -0.74 -10.74
N PRO A 68 -6.29 0.38 -10.04
CA PRO A 68 -5.00 0.59 -9.39
C PRO A 68 -4.65 -0.51 -8.40
N GLY A 69 -3.48 -1.12 -8.58
CA GLY A 69 -2.89 -2.00 -7.58
C GLY A 69 -2.29 -1.18 -6.45
N VAL A 70 -2.59 -1.52 -5.20
CA VAL A 70 -2.14 -0.77 -4.03
C VAL A 70 -1.09 -1.57 -3.28
N ALA A 71 0.08 -0.97 -3.09
CA ALA A 71 1.13 -1.52 -2.24
C ALA A 71 1.41 -0.58 -1.07
N LEU A 72 1.70 -1.16 0.09
CA LEU A 72 1.98 -0.43 1.32
C LEU A 72 3.30 -0.93 1.88
N VAL A 73 4.28 -0.03 2.00
CA VAL A 73 5.65 -0.35 2.44
C VAL A 73 6.15 0.67 3.45
N THR A 74 7.15 0.29 4.22
CA THR A 74 7.77 1.20 5.19
C THR A 74 8.77 2.14 4.52
N ARG A 75 9.18 3.16 5.26
CA ARG A 75 10.20 4.13 4.85
C ARG A 75 11.55 3.48 4.56
N GLY A 76 12.44 4.23 3.91
CA GLY A 76 13.82 3.84 3.68
C GLY A 76 13.96 2.57 2.84
N PRO A 77 14.55 1.49 3.38
CA PRO A 77 14.75 0.25 2.62
C PRO A 77 13.47 -0.31 2.01
N GLY A 78 12.33 -0.19 2.69
CA GLY A 78 11.05 -0.65 2.16
C GLY A 78 10.67 0.07 0.87
N ALA A 79 10.76 1.40 0.86
CA ALA A 79 10.50 2.19 -0.33
C ALA A 79 11.51 1.87 -1.45
N CYS A 80 12.79 1.73 -1.10
CA CYS A 80 13.84 1.39 -2.06
C CYS A 80 13.59 0.03 -2.70
N HIS A 81 13.24 -0.98 -1.91
CA HIS A 81 12.94 -2.32 -2.41
C HIS A 81 11.70 -2.37 -3.30
N ALA A 82 10.72 -1.50 -3.04
CA ALA A 82 9.50 -1.43 -3.85
C ALA A 82 9.72 -0.73 -5.20
N SER A 83 10.81 -0.03 -5.39
CA SER A 83 11.06 0.81 -6.58
C SER A 83 11.02 0.04 -7.90
N VAL A 84 11.38 -1.25 -7.89
CA VAL A 84 11.35 -2.09 -9.10
C VAL A 84 9.92 -2.21 -9.66
N GLY A 85 8.94 -2.44 -8.79
CA GLY A 85 7.54 -2.52 -9.22
C GLY A 85 7.01 -1.18 -9.72
N VAL A 86 7.41 -0.08 -9.08
CA VAL A 86 7.06 1.28 -9.51
C VAL A 86 7.65 1.57 -10.89
N HIS A 87 8.90 1.18 -11.12
CA HIS A 87 9.55 1.35 -12.42
C HIS A 87 8.81 0.59 -13.52
N ILE A 88 8.47 -0.66 -13.27
CA ILE A 88 7.71 -1.48 -14.22
C ILE A 88 6.35 -0.85 -14.52
N ALA A 89 5.63 -0.41 -13.49
CA ALA A 89 4.34 0.23 -13.66
C ALA A 89 4.45 1.52 -14.49
N TYR A 90 5.50 2.31 -14.25
CA TYR A 90 5.76 3.52 -15.03
C TYR A 90 6.01 3.21 -16.52
N GLN A 91 6.87 2.23 -16.80
CA GLN A 91 7.21 1.85 -18.18
C GLN A 91 5.99 1.29 -18.94
N ASP A 92 5.16 0.53 -18.25
CA ASP A 92 4.02 -0.15 -18.87
C ASP A 92 2.70 0.65 -18.77
N SER A 93 2.75 1.85 -18.18
CA SER A 93 1.54 2.66 -17.90
C SER A 93 0.49 1.89 -17.09
N THR A 94 0.93 1.07 -16.15
CA THR A 94 0.06 0.28 -15.28
C THR A 94 -0.45 1.15 -14.13
N PRO A 95 -1.76 1.13 -13.82
CA PRO A 95 -2.29 1.86 -12.67
C PRO A 95 -1.80 1.24 -11.36
N MET A 96 -1.13 2.03 -10.53
CA MET A 96 -0.56 1.59 -9.28
C MET A 96 -0.46 2.75 -8.30
N VAL A 97 -0.72 2.46 -7.02
CA VAL A 97 -0.51 3.40 -5.91
C VAL A 97 0.45 2.75 -4.93
N LEU A 98 1.57 3.40 -4.67
CA LEU A 98 2.51 2.99 -3.62
C LEU A 98 2.37 3.95 -2.44
N ILE A 99 1.99 3.41 -1.29
CA ILE A 99 1.89 4.17 -0.04
C ILE A 99 3.12 3.83 0.79
N VAL A 100 3.90 4.86 1.12
CA VAL A 100 5.12 4.73 1.91
C VAL A 100 4.87 5.33 3.29
N GLY A 101 5.00 4.51 4.33
CA GLY A 101 4.92 4.99 5.69
C GLY A 101 6.20 5.72 6.09
N ASP A 102 6.05 6.82 6.81
CA ASP A 102 7.17 7.52 7.44
C ASP A 102 6.92 7.63 8.94
N LEU A 103 7.98 7.69 9.71
CA LEU A 103 7.89 7.68 11.17
C LEU A 103 8.36 8.97 11.81
N SER A 104 9.30 9.69 11.18
CA SER A 104 9.95 10.83 11.79
C SER A 104 9.34 12.16 11.35
N LEU A 105 8.80 12.91 12.31
CA LEU A 105 8.33 14.27 12.07
C LEU A 105 9.47 15.30 12.16
N ILE A 106 10.60 14.93 12.76
CA ILE A 106 11.72 15.86 12.97
C ILE A 106 12.65 15.99 11.76
N HIS A 107 12.52 15.10 10.77
CA HIS A 107 13.31 15.11 9.55
C HIS A 107 12.54 15.67 8.35
N ILE A 108 11.40 16.23 8.58
CA ILE A 108 10.56 16.82 7.54
C ILE A 108 10.96 18.26 7.26
#